data_9b98c555337318ad04effb0b431785d5
#
_entry.id   9b98c555337318ad04effb0b431785d5
#
_cell.length_a   1.000
_cell.length_b   1.000
_cell.length_c   1.000
_cell.angle_alpha   90.00
_cell.angle_beta   90.00
_cell.angle_gamma   90.00
#
_symmetry.space_group_name_H-M   'P 1'
#
loop_
_entity.id
_entity.type
_entity.pdbx_description
1 polymer ?
#
loop_
_entity_poly.entity_id
_entity_poly.type
_entity_poly.pdbx_seq_one_letter_code
_entity_poly.pdbx_strand_id
1 'polypeptide(L)'
;MASAGVAIALGLTTAACGGSNGSSGSSSGGKGAFNAATTGIVNPSTAKGGTLNLWSSQDVDSLDPASSYYSFVWNTMRLYNRTLMAYPDAPGEAGLQLQPDLASAAPEISADKKTYTFKLRSGLKWDDGTPITAQDVKYGIEREWAQDTLAGGPTYLMGLLDEGQNYPGPYKDKDPNKLGLKSIQTPDDSTIVFKLPAPNSDFLYLLAMPSAAPVPQKRDTGQKYNLDPASSGPYMFKDASAVQIGKTYTLTRNPNWDQASDPIRKALPDQVVLTITTNQNDLDDRLVAGTADVDAGQTGVQAAARTKILTDPTLKANADAMTTGFMRFADIVSTTKPLDNIDCRKALLYAMDPTTVQTARGGPLAAGDLAGNMLPLNIQGSDASYDPYNLRQGKPQIDLAKQELAKCGHPTGFDLKIAVRNNRPTEVASATALQAAFKQVGINATIDQYDGSQDTAVAGSPNNVSKKGYGLLITAWGADYPTGSGFLKAIADSRNIQQSGNYNRSIIRDPSIDALFDDAQNQTDPAKAAADYSQINHKIMEGAYFLPFVFDKALNYRNPRLTNVFVENAYGQYQFDALGVEGGK
;
A
#
# COMPACT_ATOMS: atom_id res chain seq x y z
N MET A 1 -47.99 6.01 57.80
CA MET A 1 -47.26 6.17 59.04
C MET A 1 -45.85 6.51 58.63
N ALA A 2 -45.47 7.78 58.63
CA ALA A 2 -44.87 8.52 59.71
C ALA A 2 -43.49 7.89 60.06
N SER A 3 -42.34 8.55 60.10
CA SER A 3 -41.94 9.93 60.25
C SER A 3 -40.43 10.01 60.04
N ALA A 4 -39.96 11.07 59.45
CA ALA A 4 -39.10 12.12 60.03
C ALA A 4 -37.70 11.61 60.47
N GLY A 5 -36.59 12.14 60.07
CA GLY A 5 -36.14 13.52 59.96
C GLY A 5 -34.91 13.66 60.85
N VAL A 6 -33.96 14.42 60.39
CA VAL A 6 -33.17 15.45 61.04
C VAL A 6 -31.76 15.54 60.46
N ALA A 7 -31.51 16.72 59.93
CA ALA A 7 -30.19 17.21 59.50
C ALA A 7 -29.45 17.74 60.77
N ILE A 8 -28.12 17.74 60.77
CA ILE A 8 -27.31 18.80 61.41
C ILE A 8 -26.00 18.95 60.58
N ALA A 9 -25.67 20.24 60.42
CA ALA A 9 -24.57 20.79 59.67
C ALA A 9 -23.32 21.05 60.51
N LEU A 10 -22.29 21.49 59.80
CA LEU A 10 -21.10 22.29 60.19
C LEU A 10 -19.78 21.54 60.44
N GLY A 11 -18.83 22.01 59.71
CA GLY A 11 -17.41 21.94 60.02
C GLY A 11 -16.51 22.20 58.82
N LEU A 12 -16.25 23.49 58.50
CA LEU A 12 -15.16 23.87 57.55
C LEU A 12 -13.80 23.48 58.14
N THR A 13 -12.89 22.99 57.29
CA THR A 13 -11.50 23.51 57.22
C THR A 13 -10.82 23.11 55.88
N THR A 14 -10.25 24.10 55.30
CA THR A 14 -9.33 24.30 54.19
C THR A 14 -8.15 23.34 54.11
N ALA A 15 -7.77 22.88 52.88
CA ALA A 15 -6.59 23.28 52.15
C ALA A 15 -6.13 22.24 51.12
N ALA A 16 -6.08 22.68 49.90
CA ALA A 16 -5.01 22.62 48.89
C ALA A 16 -4.75 21.36 48.07
N CYS A 17 -4.92 21.56 46.78
CA CYS A 17 -4.12 21.12 45.65
C CYS A 17 -4.15 19.64 45.23
N GLY A 18 -4.80 19.43 44.08
CA GLY A 18 -4.68 18.22 43.28
C GLY A 18 -5.77 18.14 42.21
N GLY A 19 -5.86 19.15 41.34
CA GLY A 19 -6.81 19.14 40.24
C GLY A 19 -6.36 18.17 39.14
N SER A 20 -7.04 17.07 38.96
CA SER A 20 -7.05 16.32 37.70
C SER A 20 -8.22 16.84 36.88
N ASN A 21 -7.98 17.84 36.07
CA ASN A 21 -8.88 18.26 35.03
C ASN A 21 -8.86 17.18 33.91
N GLY A 22 -9.91 16.41 33.81
CA GLY A 22 -10.31 15.78 32.57
C GLY A 22 -10.73 16.86 31.59
N SER A 23 -9.77 17.42 30.85
CA SER A 23 -10.07 18.26 29.71
C SER A 23 -10.26 17.33 28.50
N SER A 24 -11.47 17.30 27.98
CA SER A 24 -11.74 17.03 26.58
C SER A 24 -10.85 17.97 25.76
N GLY A 25 -9.67 17.47 25.37
CA GLY A 25 -8.70 18.21 24.56
C GLY A 25 -9.20 18.32 23.15
N SER A 26 -9.76 19.46 22.78
CA SER A 26 -9.64 19.98 21.45
C SER A 26 -8.15 20.01 21.12
N SER A 27 -7.73 19.24 20.09
CA SER A 27 -6.36 19.22 19.60
C SER A 27 -6.00 20.61 19.08
N SER A 28 -5.33 21.40 19.91
CA SER A 28 -4.60 22.59 19.46
C SER A 28 -3.49 22.10 18.54
N GLY A 29 -3.54 22.49 17.25
CA GLY A 29 -2.50 22.23 16.27
C GLY A 29 -1.17 22.79 16.76
N GLY A 30 -0.36 21.94 17.37
CA GLY A 30 1.00 22.24 17.78
C GLY A 30 1.93 22.13 16.58
N LYS A 31 2.91 23.05 16.49
CA LYS A 31 4.06 22.92 15.58
C LYS A 31 4.66 21.52 15.73
N GLY A 32 4.97 20.87 14.59
CA GLY A 32 5.24 19.46 14.47
C GLY A 32 6.17 18.87 15.55
N ALA A 33 5.81 17.67 15.96
CA ALA A 33 6.67 16.79 16.74
C ALA A 33 7.11 15.61 15.87
N PHE A 34 8.17 14.93 16.28
CA PHE A 34 8.59 13.69 15.63
C PHE A 34 7.43 12.69 15.61
N ASN A 35 7.17 12.10 14.45
CA ASN A 35 6.05 11.18 14.18
C ASN A 35 4.63 11.80 14.30
N ALA A 36 4.50 13.12 14.29
CA ALA A 36 3.19 13.74 14.44
C ALA A 36 2.23 13.41 13.30
N ALA A 37 2.73 13.27 12.06
CA ALA A 37 1.91 12.94 10.91
C ALA A 37 1.46 11.46 10.87
N THR A 38 2.06 10.58 11.66
CA THR A 38 1.65 9.18 11.73
C THR A 38 0.42 8.95 12.63
N THR A 39 0.09 9.92 13.49
CA THR A 39 -0.99 9.79 14.47
C THR A 39 -2.07 10.87 14.36
N GLY A 40 -1.83 11.90 13.54
CA GLY A 40 -2.76 13.02 13.38
C GLY A 40 -2.41 13.93 12.22
N ILE A 41 -3.16 15.02 12.10
CA ILE A 41 -2.95 16.02 11.04
C ILE A 41 -2.03 17.12 11.59
N VAL A 42 -0.89 17.31 10.92
CA VAL A 42 0.07 18.38 11.27
C VAL A 42 -0.31 19.67 10.55
N ASN A 43 -0.26 20.79 11.26
CA ASN A 43 -0.56 22.14 10.75
C ASN A 43 -1.90 22.20 9.99
N PRO A 44 -3.04 21.88 10.60
CA PRO A 44 -4.34 21.92 9.90
C PRO A 44 -4.66 23.34 9.43
N SER A 45 -5.06 23.50 8.16
CA SER A 45 -5.33 24.78 7.53
C SER A 45 -6.33 24.65 6.39
N THR A 46 -7.10 25.71 6.15
CA THR A 46 -7.97 25.86 4.99
C THR A 46 -7.46 26.89 3.99
N ALA A 47 -6.27 27.45 4.27
CA ALA A 47 -5.67 28.47 3.40
C ALA A 47 -5.34 27.90 2.02
N LYS A 48 -5.70 28.64 0.99
CA LYS A 48 -5.46 28.29 -0.42
C LYS A 48 -4.34 29.19 -0.97
N GLY A 49 -3.60 28.64 -1.91
CA GLY A 49 -2.56 29.37 -2.64
C GLY A 49 -1.20 28.70 -2.62
N GLY A 50 -0.26 29.24 -3.40
CA GLY A 50 1.11 28.80 -3.46
C GLY A 50 1.34 27.55 -4.31
N THR A 51 2.60 27.12 -4.35
CA THR A 51 3.05 25.93 -5.10
C THR A 51 3.53 24.85 -4.15
N LEU A 52 2.99 23.64 -4.29
CA LEU A 52 3.47 22.42 -3.64
C LEU A 52 4.55 21.79 -4.52
N ASN A 53 5.78 21.69 -3.98
CA ASN A 53 6.94 21.15 -4.69
C ASN A 53 7.22 19.71 -4.23
N LEU A 54 6.69 18.75 -4.95
CA LEU A 54 6.99 17.33 -4.80
C LEU A 54 8.27 17.02 -5.58
N TRP A 55 9.11 16.18 -5.00
CA TRP A 55 10.32 15.68 -5.67
C TRP A 55 10.36 14.17 -5.58
N SER A 56 10.95 13.51 -6.57
CA SER A 56 11.16 12.05 -6.53
C SER A 56 12.50 11.69 -7.14
N SER A 57 13.18 10.71 -6.57
CA SER A 57 14.38 10.09 -7.16
C SER A 57 14.06 9.00 -8.18
N GLN A 58 12.77 8.68 -8.33
CA GLN A 58 12.23 7.72 -9.29
C GLN A 58 11.26 8.44 -10.21
N ASP A 59 11.33 8.16 -11.51
CA ASP A 59 10.38 8.73 -12.46
C ASP A 59 9.00 8.10 -12.35
N VAL A 60 8.01 8.79 -12.87
CA VAL A 60 6.64 8.30 -13.03
C VAL A 60 6.64 7.15 -14.05
N ASP A 61 6.05 6.02 -13.70
CA ASP A 61 5.90 4.90 -14.63
C ASP A 61 4.85 5.20 -15.70
N SER A 62 3.72 5.79 -15.34
CA SER A 62 2.69 6.26 -16.24
C SER A 62 1.75 7.26 -15.54
N LEU A 63 1.27 8.27 -16.28
CA LEU A 63 0.14 9.12 -15.85
C LEU A 63 -1.21 8.56 -16.31
N ASP A 64 -1.21 7.51 -17.10
CA ASP A 64 -2.41 6.78 -17.53
C ASP A 64 -2.85 5.81 -16.42
N PRO A 65 -4.06 5.93 -15.87
CA PRO A 65 -4.52 5.10 -14.76
C PRO A 65 -4.57 3.61 -15.10
N ALA A 66 -4.71 3.23 -16.38
CA ALA A 66 -4.70 1.83 -16.80
C ALA A 66 -3.30 1.21 -16.91
N SER A 67 -2.22 2.01 -16.83
CA SER A 67 -0.84 1.56 -17.06
C SER A 67 0.12 1.82 -15.91
N SER A 68 -0.32 2.46 -14.82
CA SER A 68 0.54 2.77 -13.67
C SER A 68 0.44 1.70 -12.60
N TYR A 69 1.59 1.40 -11.93
CA TYR A 69 1.66 0.48 -10.79
C TYR A 69 2.54 0.99 -9.63
N TYR A 70 2.99 2.25 -9.65
CA TYR A 70 3.76 2.82 -8.55
C TYR A 70 2.83 3.53 -7.56
N SER A 71 2.91 3.16 -6.27
CA SER A 71 2.04 3.70 -5.21
C SER A 71 2.10 5.23 -5.11
N PHE A 72 3.29 5.85 -5.27
CA PHE A 72 3.39 7.31 -5.23
C PHE A 72 2.75 7.97 -6.46
N VAL A 73 2.72 7.30 -7.60
CA VAL A 73 2.01 7.78 -8.79
C VAL A 73 0.51 7.67 -8.59
N TRP A 74 0.02 6.59 -7.97
CA TRP A 74 -1.37 6.45 -7.60
C TRP A 74 -1.83 7.55 -6.62
N ASN A 75 -0.98 7.89 -5.62
CA ASN A 75 -1.23 9.02 -4.73
C ASN A 75 -1.23 10.37 -5.49
N THR A 76 -0.32 10.54 -6.47
CA THR A 76 -0.32 11.73 -7.36
C THR A 76 -1.56 11.78 -8.25
N MET A 77 -2.05 10.64 -8.72
CA MET A 77 -3.27 10.56 -9.55
C MET A 77 -4.50 11.08 -8.83
N ARG A 78 -4.57 10.96 -7.50
CA ARG A 78 -5.69 11.51 -6.70
C ARG A 78 -5.86 13.03 -6.85
N LEU A 79 -4.83 13.73 -7.31
CA LEU A 79 -4.90 15.16 -7.61
C LEU A 79 -5.75 15.46 -8.85
N TYR A 80 -5.77 14.55 -9.85
CA TYR A 80 -6.43 14.80 -11.13
C TYR A 80 -7.46 13.74 -11.55
N ASN A 81 -7.42 12.56 -10.95
CA ASN A 81 -8.37 11.47 -11.18
C ASN A 81 -9.28 11.23 -9.97
N ARG A 82 -10.52 10.90 -10.23
CA ARG A 82 -11.52 10.44 -9.25
C ARG A 82 -12.04 9.08 -9.67
N THR A 83 -12.50 8.30 -8.71
CA THR A 83 -13.05 6.94 -8.90
C THR A 83 -14.46 6.85 -8.31
N LEU A 84 -15.17 5.75 -8.50
CA LEU A 84 -16.51 5.59 -7.91
C LEU A 84 -16.47 5.62 -6.38
N MET A 85 -15.50 4.92 -5.81
CA MET A 85 -15.20 4.88 -4.38
C MET A 85 -13.78 5.40 -4.15
N ALA A 86 -13.50 6.00 -3.01
CA ALA A 86 -12.14 6.45 -2.66
C ALA A 86 -11.90 6.41 -1.15
N TYR A 87 -10.64 6.48 -0.75
CA TYR A 87 -10.25 6.65 0.65
C TYR A 87 -10.44 8.12 1.06
N PRO A 88 -10.96 8.39 2.29
CA PRO A 88 -11.10 9.75 2.80
C PRO A 88 -9.74 10.36 3.17
N ASP A 89 -9.67 11.69 3.19
CA ASP A 89 -8.51 12.42 3.71
C ASP A 89 -8.51 12.40 5.24
N ALA A 90 -8.19 11.24 5.81
CA ALA A 90 -8.18 11.03 7.25
C ALA A 90 -6.99 10.14 7.68
N PRO A 91 -6.31 10.46 8.80
CA PRO A 91 -5.25 9.62 9.33
C PRO A 91 -5.80 8.36 10.02
N GLY A 92 -4.96 7.35 10.14
CA GLY A 92 -5.25 6.12 10.89
C GLY A 92 -6.30 5.23 10.23
N GLU A 93 -7.06 4.49 11.03
CA GLU A 93 -8.07 3.53 10.55
C GLU A 93 -9.23 4.21 9.80
N ALA A 94 -9.54 5.45 10.11
CA ALA A 94 -10.55 6.21 9.40
C ALA A 94 -10.20 6.38 7.92
N GLY A 95 -8.92 6.51 7.58
CA GLY A 95 -8.41 6.59 6.21
C GLY A 95 -8.57 5.29 5.42
N LEU A 96 -8.77 4.14 6.07
CA LEU A 96 -8.98 2.86 5.41
C LEU A 96 -10.45 2.59 5.02
N GLN A 97 -11.38 3.43 5.50
CA GLN A 97 -12.81 3.26 5.27
C GLN A 97 -13.23 3.90 3.95
N LEU A 98 -13.51 3.08 2.92
CA LEU A 98 -13.95 3.58 1.63
C LEU A 98 -15.24 4.41 1.75
N GLN A 99 -15.29 5.51 1.00
CA GLN A 99 -16.48 6.34 0.85
C GLN A 99 -16.79 6.62 -0.64
N PRO A 100 -18.05 6.95 -0.96
CA PRO A 100 -18.43 7.37 -2.31
C PRO A 100 -17.69 8.65 -2.73
N ASP A 101 -17.06 8.64 -3.93
CA ASP A 101 -16.38 9.81 -4.53
C ASP A 101 -17.16 10.31 -5.75
N LEU A 102 -17.01 9.73 -6.94
CA LEU A 102 -17.89 10.04 -8.08
C LEU A 102 -19.31 9.52 -7.87
N ALA A 103 -19.46 8.42 -7.13
CA ALA A 103 -20.77 7.92 -6.73
C ALA A 103 -21.43 8.88 -5.72
N SER A 104 -22.75 9.07 -5.84
CA SER A 104 -23.53 9.93 -4.94
C SER A 104 -23.78 9.30 -3.57
N ALA A 105 -23.76 7.95 -3.51
CA ALA A 105 -23.92 7.13 -2.32
C ALA A 105 -23.21 5.79 -2.49
N ALA A 106 -23.15 5.00 -1.42
CA ALA A 106 -22.77 3.58 -1.51
C ALA A 106 -23.68 2.85 -2.52
N PRO A 107 -23.19 1.80 -3.20
CA PRO A 107 -23.98 1.09 -4.19
C PRO A 107 -25.19 0.38 -3.56
N GLU A 108 -26.26 0.28 -4.34
CA GLU A 108 -27.30 -0.70 -4.07
C GLU A 108 -26.78 -2.08 -4.44
N ILE A 109 -26.79 -3.02 -3.47
CA ILE A 109 -26.28 -4.38 -3.65
C ILE A 109 -27.44 -5.36 -3.64
N SER A 110 -27.54 -6.22 -4.67
CA SER A 110 -28.56 -7.25 -4.75
C SER A 110 -28.49 -8.26 -3.59
N ALA A 111 -29.59 -8.95 -3.31
CA ALA A 111 -29.67 -9.92 -2.21
C ALA A 111 -28.65 -11.08 -2.35
N ASP A 112 -28.32 -11.49 -3.59
CA ASP A 112 -27.31 -12.50 -3.90
C ASP A 112 -25.87 -11.93 -3.92
N LYS A 113 -25.74 -10.61 -3.69
CA LYS A 113 -24.47 -9.88 -3.58
C LYS A 113 -23.60 -9.91 -4.84
N LYS A 114 -24.21 -10.12 -5.98
CA LYS A 114 -23.55 -10.18 -7.29
C LYS A 114 -23.80 -8.96 -8.16
N THR A 115 -24.80 -8.14 -7.86
CA THR A 115 -25.11 -6.94 -8.63
C THR A 115 -24.92 -5.71 -7.77
N TYR A 116 -24.11 -4.77 -8.27
CA TYR A 116 -23.80 -3.50 -7.62
C TYR A 116 -24.27 -2.36 -8.54
N THR A 117 -25.19 -1.54 -8.06
CA THR A 117 -25.72 -0.40 -8.81
C THR A 117 -25.26 0.90 -8.16
N PHE A 118 -24.56 1.73 -8.93
CA PHE A 118 -24.12 3.05 -8.52
C PHE A 118 -24.87 4.14 -9.28
N LYS A 119 -25.09 5.26 -8.61
CA LYS A 119 -25.52 6.53 -9.21
C LYS A 119 -24.40 7.54 -9.12
N LEU A 120 -24.05 8.19 -10.22
CA LEU A 120 -23.07 9.27 -10.22
C LEU A 120 -23.67 10.53 -9.56
N ARG A 121 -22.79 11.36 -8.98
CA ARG A 121 -23.17 12.70 -8.53
C ARG A 121 -23.59 13.56 -9.72
N SER A 122 -24.45 14.53 -9.48
CA SER A 122 -24.81 15.52 -10.50
C SER A 122 -23.68 16.55 -10.66
N GLY A 123 -23.58 17.14 -11.86
CA GLY A 123 -22.67 18.26 -12.15
C GLY A 123 -21.20 17.89 -12.30
N LEU A 124 -20.86 16.60 -12.37
CA LEU A 124 -19.49 16.14 -12.64
C LEU A 124 -19.04 16.55 -14.04
N LYS A 125 -17.83 17.13 -14.13
CA LYS A 125 -17.26 17.62 -15.39
C LYS A 125 -15.80 17.22 -15.53
N TRP A 126 -15.42 17.00 -16.77
CA TRP A 126 -14.03 16.94 -17.18
C TRP A 126 -13.38 18.34 -17.17
N ASP A 127 -12.07 18.37 -17.24
CA ASP A 127 -11.26 19.60 -17.33
C ASP A 127 -11.57 20.47 -18.56
N ASP A 128 -12.15 19.90 -19.62
CA ASP A 128 -12.66 20.62 -20.80
C ASP A 128 -14.10 21.13 -20.65
N GLY A 129 -14.74 20.87 -19.50
CA GLY A 129 -16.10 21.27 -19.18
C GLY A 129 -17.19 20.31 -19.67
N THR A 130 -16.86 19.24 -20.39
CA THR A 130 -17.83 18.21 -20.79
C THR A 130 -18.28 17.37 -19.58
N PRO A 131 -19.52 16.85 -19.55
CA PRO A 131 -19.99 16.04 -18.44
C PRO A 131 -19.25 14.70 -18.36
N ILE A 132 -19.02 14.22 -17.13
CA ILE A 132 -18.56 12.85 -16.85
C ILE A 132 -19.79 11.95 -16.78
N THR A 133 -19.77 10.83 -17.50
CA THR A 133 -20.87 9.88 -17.60
C THR A 133 -20.51 8.49 -17.08
N ALA A 134 -21.54 7.67 -16.84
CA ALA A 134 -21.37 6.26 -16.50
C ALA A 134 -20.62 5.48 -17.61
N GLN A 135 -20.77 5.91 -18.87
CA GLN A 135 -20.04 5.32 -20.00
C GLN A 135 -18.53 5.60 -19.92
N ASP A 136 -18.12 6.80 -19.43
CA ASP A 136 -16.70 7.12 -19.24
C ASP A 136 -16.08 6.23 -18.15
N VAL A 137 -16.82 5.92 -17.08
CA VAL A 137 -16.39 4.98 -16.04
C VAL A 137 -16.22 3.58 -16.61
N LYS A 138 -17.23 3.09 -17.34
CA LYS A 138 -17.17 1.78 -18.02
C LYS A 138 -15.98 1.71 -18.95
N TYR A 139 -15.80 2.70 -19.80
CA TYR A 139 -14.72 2.75 -20.78
C TYR A 139 -13.34 2.76 -20.09
N GLY A 140 -13.18 3.56 -19.02
CA GLY A 140 -11.94 3.59 -18.24
C GLY A 140 -11.54 2.21 -17.72
N ILE A 141 -12.49 1.47 -17.14
CA ILE A 141 -12.28 0.10 -16.65
C ILE A 141 -11.96 -0.86 -17.81
N GLU A 142 -12.68 -0.76 -18.92
CA GLU A 142 -12.45 -1.64 -20.08
C GLU A 142 -11.05 -1.51 -20.70
N ARG A 143 -10.34 -0.41 -20.42
CA ARG A 143 -8.95 -0.21 -20.85
C ARG A 143 -7.98 -1.18 -20.19
N GLU A 144 -8.31 -1.81 -19.03
CA GLU A 144 -7.51 -2.90 -18.47
C GLU A 144 -7.32 -4.07 -19.46
N TRP A 145 -8.26 -4.31 -20.38
CA TRP A 145 -8.15 -5.39 -21.38
C TRP A 145 -7.19 -5.08 -22.53
N ALA A 146 -6.75 -3.85 -22.65
CA ALA A 146 -5.85 -3.44 -23.73
C ALA A 146 -4.36 -3.68 -23.41
N GLN A 147 -4.02 -4.81 -22.79
CA GLN A 147 -2.68 -5.15 -22.27
C GLN A 147 -1.54 -5.08 -23.28
N ASP A 148 -1.82 -5.25 -24.57
CA ASP A 148 -0.84 -5.08 -25.63
C ASP A 148 -0.51 -3.62 -25.98
N THR A 149 -1.36 -2.70 -25.54
CA THR A 149 -1.21 -1.25 -25.75
C THR A 149 -0.92 -0.52 -24.43
N LEU A 150 -1.57 -0.92 -23.35
CA LEU A 150 -1.55 -0.31 -22.03
C LEU A 150 -1.02 -1.28 -20.97
N ALA A 151 0.17 -1.85 -21.23
CA ALA A 151 0.78 -2.79 -20.30
C ALA A 151 1.25 -2.11 -19.00
N GLY A 152 1.33 -2.88 -17.92
CA GLY A 152 1.99 -2.49 -16.67
C GLY A 152 1.05 -2.10 -15.53
N GLY A 153 -0.22 -1.85 -15.78
CA GLY A 153 -1.22 -1.59 -14.73
C GLY A 153 -1.79 -2.88 -14.12
N PRO A 154 -2.61 -2.75 -13.06
CA PRO A 154 -3.30 -3.88 -12.43
C PRO A 154 -4.34 -4.49 -13.38
N THR A 155 -4.64 -5.78 -13.17
CA THR A 155 -5.59 -6.54 -14.00
C THR A 155 -6.67 -7.25 -13.15
N TYR A 156 -6.96 -6.70 -11.97
CA TYR A 156 -7.92 -7.31 -11.04
C TYR A 156 -9.35 -7.33 -11.56
N LEU A 157 -9.80 -6.20 -12.11
CA LEU A 157 -11.14 -6.09 -12.67
C LEU A 157 -11.29 -6.94 -13.92
N MET A 158 -10.23 -7.07 -14.72
CA MET A 158 -10.20 -7.98 -15.87
C MET A 158 -10.46 -9.42 -15.44
N GLY A 159 -9.77 -9.92 -14.41
CA GLY A 159 -9.98 -11.27 -13.89
C GLY A 159 -11.38 -11.51 -13.30
N LEU A 160 -12.03 -10.45 -12.80
CA LEU A 160 -13.34 -10.54 -12.15
C LEU A 160 -14.52 -10.34 -13.12
N LEU A 161 -14.40 -9.43 -14.11
CA LEU A 161 -15.52 -8.94 -14.92
C LEU A 161 -15.58 -9.52 -16.34
N ASP A 162 -14.56 -10.25 -16.80
CA ASP A 162 -14.59 -10.86 -18.14
C ASP A 162 -15.65 -11.97 -18.28
N GLU A 163 -15.90 -12.72 -17.22
CA GLU A 163 -16.89 -13.81 -17.15
C GLU A 163 -16.87 -14.76 -18.36
N GLY A 164 -15.69 -14.98 -18.96
CA GLY A 164 -15.52 -15.81 -20.14
C GLY A 164 -16.01 -15.15 -21.45
N GLN A 165 -16.29 -13.85 -21.45
CA GLN A 165 -16.60 -13.11 -22.67
C GLN A 165 -15.40 -13.08 -23.61
N ASN A 166 -14.18 -13.22 -23.08
CA ASN A 166 -12.92 -13.04 -23.81
C ASN A 166 -12.88 -11.69 -24.55
N TYR A 167 -13.25 -10.64 -23.81
CA TYR A 167 -13.32 -9.30 -24.36
C TYR A 167 -11.95 -8.85 -24.86
N PRO A 168 -11.82 -8.42 -26.13
CA PRO A 168 -10.52 -8.10 -26.70
C PRO A 168 -9.97 -6.73 -26.28
N GLY A 169 -10.69 -5.99 -25.44
CA GLY A 169 -10.42 -4.61 -25.08
C GLY A 169 -10.97 -3.59 -26.09
N PRO A 170 -11.09 -2.31 -25.66
CA PRO A 170 -11.81 -1.29 -26.45
C PRO A 170 -11.17 -0.98 -27.80
N TYR A 171 -9.86 -1.16 -27.93
CA TYR A 171 -9.14 -0.90 -29.20
C TYR A 171 -9.34 -2.00 -30.26
N LYS A 172 -9.65 -3.21 -29.84
CA LYS A 172 -9.85 -4.38 -30.72
C LYS A 172 -11.31 -4.83 -30.81
N ASP A 173 -12.20 -4.16 -30.08
CA ASP A 173 -13.62 -4.46 -30.12
C ASP A 173 -14.20 -4.26 -31.52
N LYS A 174 -14.75 -5.34 -32.09
CA LYS A 174 -15.36 -5.37 -33.43
C LYS A 174 -16.88 -5.25 -33.38
N ASP A 175 -17.46 -5.19 -32.18
CA ASP A 175 -18.91 -4.96 -32.05
C ASP A 175 -19.27 -3.61 -32.69
N PRO A 176 -20.17 -3.58 -33.70
CA PRO A 176 -20.58 -2.34 -34.36
C PRO A 176 -21.22 -1.34 -33.39
N ASN A 177 -21.81 -1.83 -32.30
CA ASN A 177 -22.44 -0.99 -31.29
C ASN A 177 -21.49 -0.59 -30.16
N LYS A 178 -20.27 -1.15 -30.12
CA LYS A 178 -19.25 -0.88 -29.07
C LYS A 178 -19.81 -1.06 -27.66
N LEU A 179 -20.59 -2.13 -27.44
CA LEU A 179 -21.24 -2.39 -26.16
C LEU A 179 -20.26 -2.79 -25.05
N GLY A 180 -19.06 -3.25 -25.41
CA GLY A 180 -17.99 -3.62 -24.49
C GLY A 180 -18.34 -4.82 -23.60
N LEU A 181 -17.96 -4.72 -22.32
CA LEU A 181 -18.23 -5.76 -21.31
C LEU A 181 -19.73 -5.84 -20.98
N LYS A 182 -20.26 -7.07 -21.00
CA LYS A 182 -21.67 -7.35 -20.63
C LYS A 182 -21.89 -7.27 -19.12
N SER A 183 -20.85 -7.54 -18.35
CA SER A 183 -20.83 -7.44 -16.89
C SER A 183 -20.94 -6.00 -16.37
N ILE A 184 -20.67 -5.00 -17.22
CA ILE A 184 -20.83 -3.58 -16.90
C ILE A 184 -21.92 -2.98 -17.78
N GLN A 185 -23.00 -2.48 -17.16
CA GLN A 185 -24.12 -1.87 -17.86
C GLN A 185 -24.26 -0.40 -17.48
N THR A 186 -24.59 0.43 -18.46
CA THR A 186 -24.81 1.87 -18.30
C THR A 186 -26.18 2.21 -18.89
N PRO A 187 -27.29 1.96 -18.14
CA PRO A 187 -28.64 2.16 -18.65
C PRO A 187 -28.99 3.62 -18.92
N ASP A 188 -28.29 4.55 -18.26
CA ASP A 188 -28.36 5.99 -18.50
C ASP A 188 -26.98 6.63 -18.17
N ASP A 189 -26.83 7.93 -18.45
CA ASP A 189 -25.56 8.66 -18.27
C ASP A 189 -25.07 8.71 -16.80
N SER A 190 -25.96 8.48 -15.83
CA SER A 190 -25.67 8.59 -14.40
C SER A 190 -25.66 7.26 -13.66
N THR A 191 -26.09 6.17 -14.31
CA THR A 191 -26.22 4.85 -13.66
C THR A 191 -25.22 3.86 -14.23
N ILE A 192 -24.46 3.20 -13.35
CA ILE A 192 -23.59 2.08 -13.72
C ILE A 192 -23.94 0.86 -12.88
N VAL A 193 -24.05 -0.30 -13.52
CA VAL A 193 -24.39 -1.57 -12.90
C VAL A 193 -23.30 -2.58 -13.20
N PHE A 194 -22.72 -3.14 -12.16
CA PHE A 194 -21.76 -4.24 -12.27
C PHE A 194 -22.44 -5.56 -11.90
N LYS A 195 -22.17 -6.60 -12.67
CA LYS A 195 -22.58 -7.98 -12.40
C LYS A 195 -21.35 -8.83 -12.18
N LEU A 196 -21.27 -9.51 -11.05
CA LEU A 196 -20.15 -10.36 -10.66
C LEU A 196 -20.54 -11.83 -10.76
N PRO A 197 -19.59 -12.74 -11.08
CA PRO A 197 -19.86 -14.18 -11.12
C PRO A 197 -20.17 -14.77 -9.74
N ALA A 198 -19.57 -14.19 -8.70
CA ALA A 198 -19.74 -14.56 -7.29
C ALA A 198 -19.70 -13.31 -6.40
N PRO A 199 -20.17 -13.36 -5.14
CA PRO A 199 -19.89 -12.32 -4.17
C PRO A 199 -18.39 -12.04 -4.08
N ASN A 200 -18.00 -10.78 -3.85
CA ASN A 200 -16.60 -10.39 -3.74
C ASN A 200 -16.45 -9.27 -2.73
N SER A 201 -15.79 -9.57 -1.59
CA SER A 201 -15.56 -8.62 -0.49
C SER A 201 -14.63 -7.46 -0.88
N ASP A 202 -13.78 -7.67 -1.88
CA ASP A 202 -12.77 -6.68 -2.30
C ASP A 202 -13.26 -5.76 -3.41
N PHE A 203 -14.44 -6.02 -3.99
CA PHE A 203 -14.88 -5.32 -5.20
C PHE A 203 -14.89 -3.80 -5.07
N LEU A 204 -15.32 -3.26 -3.93
CA LEU A 204 -15.30 -1.81 -3.71
C LEU A 204 -13.89 -1.24 -3.61
N TYR A 205 -12.92 -2.00 -3.10
CA TYR A 205 -11.50 -1.60 -3.07
C TYR A 205 -10.91 -1.57 -4.49
N LEU A 206 -11.31 -2.52 -5.35
CA LEU A 206 -10.90 -2.51 -6.76
C LEU A 206 -11.45 -1.29 -7.51
N LEU A 207 -12.68 -0.83 -7.16
CA LEU A 207 -13.28 0.38 -7.71
C LEU A 207 -12.70 1.69 -7.13
N ALA A 208 -11.85 1.60 -6.11
CA ALA A 208 -11.09 2.73 -5.56
C ALA A 208 -9.67 2.82 -6.15
N MET A 209 -9.23 1.82 -6.90
CA MET A 209 -7.92 1.83 -7.56
C MET A 209 -7.93 2.79 -8.75
N PRO A 210 -6.79 3.42 -9.09
CA PRO A 210 -6.70 4.31 -10.24
C PRO A 210 -7.14 3.67 -11.57
N SER A 211 -6.91 2.38 -11.77
CA SER A 211 -7.35 1.66 -12.98
C SER A 211 -8.87 1.67 -13.19
N ALA A 212 -9.66 1.94 -12.14
CA ALA A 212 -11.10 2.13 -12.23
C ALA A 212 -11.53 3.59 -12.48
N ALA A 213 -10.59 4.51 -12.69
CA ALA A 213 -10.92 5.90 -13.00
C ALA A 213 -11.60 6.00 -14.38
N PRO A 214 -12.58 6.91 -14.54
CA PRO A 214 -13.20 7.18 -15.83
C PRO A 214 -12.20 7.75 -16.83
N VAL A 215 -12.41 7.43 -18.10
CA VAL A 215 -11.64 7.99 -19.23
C VAL A 215 -12.62 8.41 -20.32
N PRO A 216 -12.57 9.66 -20.82
CA PRO A 216 -13.43 10.08 -21.92
C PRO A 216 -12.93 9.46 -23.22
N GLN A 217 -13.71 8.55 -23.80
CA GLN A 217 -13.32 7.79 -24.99
C GLN A 217 -12.84 8.68 -26.14
N LYS A 218 -13.44 9.87 -26.29
CA LYS A 218 -13.08 10.83 -27.36
C LYS A 218 -11.67 11.42 -27.21
N ARG A 219 -11.13 11.42 -25.99
CA ARG A 219 -9.78 11.94 -25.69
C ARG A 219 -8.74 10.83 -25.56
N ASP A 220 -9.16 9.56 -25.64
CA ASP A 220 -8.22 8.43 -25.54
C ASP A 220 -7.35 8.35 -26.78
N THR A 221 -6.06 8.48 -26.60
CA THR A 221 -5.02 8.42 -27.66
C THR A 221 -4.12 7.17 -27.53
N GLY A 222 -4.60 6.14 -26.79
CA GLY A 222 -3.83 4.95 -26.49
C GLY A 222 -2.61 5.27 -25.64
N GLN A 223 -1.43 4.75 -25.97
CA GLN A 223 -0.20 5.01 -25.21
C GLN A 223 0.11 6.51 -25.01
N LYS A 224 -0.33 7.38 -25.92
CA LYS A 224 -0.09 8.82 -25.83
C LYS A 224 -1.00 9.52 -24.82
N TYR A 225 -2.05 8.86 -24.33
CA TYR A 225 -2.90 9.39 -23.26
C TYR A 225 -2.09 9.77 -22.01
N ASN A 226 -1.00 9.05 -21.75
CA ASN A 226 -0.03 9.35 -20.71
C ASN A 226 0.60 10.77 -20.78
N LEU A 227 0.55 11.45 -21.92
CA LEU A 227 1.12 12.77 -22.12
C LEU A 227 0.11 13.91 -21.87
N ASP A 228 -1.17 13.62 -21.91
CA ASP A 228 -2.27 14.59 -21.73
C ASP A 228 -3.51 13.87 -21.19
N PRO A 229 -3.45 13.31 -19.96
CA PRO A 229 -4.59 12.63 -19.38
C PRO A 229 -5.69 13.60 -19.02
N ALA A 230 -6.94 13.22 -19.29
CA ALA A 230 -8.12 13.99 -18.90
C ALA A 230 -8.26 14.02 -17.38
N SER A 231 -8.71 15.13 -16.83
CA SER A 231 -8.84 15.31 -15.39
C SER A 231 -10.30 15.39 -14.94
N SER A 232 -10.67 14.55 -13.99
CA SER A 232 -11.94 14.58 -13.27
C SER A 232 -11.82 15.20 -11.87
N GLY A 233 -10.59 15.46 -11.41
CA GLY A 233 -10.25 15.96 -10.09
C GLY A 233 -9.94 17.46 -10.03
N PRO A 234 -9.46 17.93 -8.86
CA PRO A 234 -9.23 19.36 -8.59
C PRO A 234 -8.07 19.99 -9.37
N TYR A 235 -7.17 19.20 -9.91
CA TYR A 235 -6.03 19.65 -10.69
C TYR A 235 -6.06 19.02 -12.09
N MET A 236 -5.34 19.66 -13.03
CA MET A 236 -5.20 19.20 -14.40
C MET A 236 -3.82 19.51 -14.95
N PHE A 237 -3.37 18.77 -15.94
CA PHE A 237 -2.28 19.16 -16.82
C PHE A 237 -2.85 20.18 -17.82
N LYS A 238 -2.24 21.37 -17.91
CA LYS A 238 -2.75 22.45 -18.76
C LYS A 238 -2.72 22.08 -20.24
N ASP A 239 -1.66 21.41 -20.64
CA ASP A 239 -1.39 20.90 -21.97
C ASP A 239 -0.22 19.90 -21.92
N ALA A 240 0.10 19.26 -23.02
CA ALA A 240 1.20 18.28 -23.10
C ALA A 240 2.58 18.82 -22.68
N SER A 241 2.79 20.15 -22.68
CA SER A 241 4.06 20.75 -22.21
C SER A 241 4.23 20.69 -20.69
N ALA A 242 3.12 20.50 -19.96
CA ALA A 242 3.11 20.29 -18.52
C ALA A 242 3.67 18.92 -18.10
N VAL A 243 3.80 17.99 -19.06
CA VAL A 243 4.33 16.63 -18.87
C VAL A 243 5.70 16.54 -19.54
N GLN A 244 6.76 16.68 -18.76
CA GLN A 244 8.14 16.53 -19.21
C GLN A 244 8.76 15.28 -18.61
N ILE A 245 8.59 14.16 -19.28
CA ILE A 245 9.04 12.84 -18.81
C ILE A 245 10.49 12.87 -18.35
N GLY A 246 10.78 12.33 -17.16
CA GLY A 246 12.10 12.33 -16.54
C GLY A 246 12.56 13.68 -15.99
N LYS A 247 11.69 14.71 -15.99
CA LYS A 247 12.04 16.06 -15.53
C LYS A 247 11.00 16.63 -14.59
N THR A 248 9.84 17.06 -15.12
CA THR A 248 8.82 17.76 -14.34
C THR A 248 7.42 17.45 -14.84
N TYR A 249 6.49 17.40 -13.88
CA TYR A 249 5.06 17.22 -14.11
C TYR A 249 4.35 18.35 -13.36
N THR A 250 3.65 19.21 -14.09
CA THR A 250 3.03 20.42 -13.54
C THR A 250 1.53 20.35 -13.62
N LEU A 251 0.89 20.36 -12.46
CA LEU A 251 -0.56 20.39 -12.33
C LEU A 251 -1.01 21.77 -11.86
N THR A 252 -2.07 22.30 -12.49
CA THR A 252 -2.73 23.55 -12.11
C THR A 252 -4.17 23.27 -11.72
N ARG A 253 -4.84 24.19 -11.02
CA ARG A 253 -6.24 24.02 -10.66
C ARG A 253 -7.08 23.77 -11.89
N ASN A 254 -7.99 22.78 -11.81
CA ASN A 254 -9.02 22.52 -12.82
C ASN A 254 -10.17 23.51 -12.61
N PRO A 255 -10.45 24.45 -13.55
CA PRO A 255 -11.50 25.45 -13.40
C PRO A 255 -12.92 24.84 -13.48
N ASN A 256 -13.05 23.64 -14.03
CA ASN A 256 -14.32 22.93 -14.19
C ASN A 256 -14.65 21.98 -13.03
N TRP A 257 -13.69 21.79 -12.08
CA TRP A 257 -13.95 21.00 -10.88
C TRP A 257 -14.74 21.82 -9.86
N ASP A 258 -15.80 21.20 -9.34
CA ASP A 258 -16.65 21.81 -8.32
C ASP A 258 -16.43 21.15 -6.96
N GLN A 259 -15.99 21.93 -5.97
CA GLN A 259 -15.80 21.50 -4.58
C GLN A 259 -17.08 20.89 -3.99
N ALA A 260 -18.27 21.35 -4.38
CA ALA A 260 -19.54 20.82 -3.87
C ALA A 260 -19.80 19.37 -4.31
N SER A 261 -19.20 18.95 -5.42
CA SER A 261 -19.29 17.58 -5.93
C SER A 261 -18.24 16.63 -5.34
N ASP A 262 -17.24 17.16 -4.60
CA ASP A 262 -16.12 16.36 -4.09
C ASP A 262 -16.08 16.40 -2.55
N PRO A 263 -16.46 15.32 -1.87
CA PRO A 263 -16.50 15.26 -0.41
C PRO A 263 -15.11 15.12 0.23
N ILE A 264 -14.07 14.86 -0.56
CA ILE A 264 -12.74 14.49 -0.08
C ILE A 264 -11.77 15.64 -0.24
N ARG A 265 -11.48 16.05 -1.47
CA ARG A 265 -10.37 16.93 -1.82
C ARG A 265 -10.68 18.41 -1.57
N LYS A 266 -9.65 19.19 -1.19
CA LYS A 266 -9.79 20.62 -0.86
C LYS A 266 -9.16 21.55 -1.88
N ALA A 267 -8.25 21.06 -2.71
CA ALA A 267 -7.50 21.84 -3.70
C ALA A 267 -6.82 23.08 -3.08
N LEU A 268 -5.97 22.89 -2.07
CA LEU A 268 -5.38 24.00 -1.33
C LEU A 268 -4.28 24.73 -2.12
N PRO A 269 -3.23 24.09 -2.70
CA PRO A 269 -2.25 24.77 -3.55
C PRO A 269 -2.85 25.31 -4.85
N ASP A 270 -2.27 26.36 -5.43
CA ASP A 270 -2.63 26.82 -6.79
C ASP A 270 -2.01 25.91 -7.85
N GLN A 271 -0.86 25.35 -7.53
CA GLN A 271 -0.07 24.51 -8.43
C GLN A 271 0.60 23.39 -7.64
N VAL A 272 0.74 22.23 -8.27
CA VAL A 272 1.56 21.12 -7.79
C VAL A 272 2.61 20.80 -8.84
N VAL A 273 3.87 20.78 -8.45
CA VAL A 273 5.00 20.47 -9.34
C VAL A 273 5.73 19.26 -8.81
N LEU A 274 5.72 18.17 -9.57
CA LEU A 274 6.55 16.99 -9.29
C LEU A 274 7.83 17.09 -10.13
N THR A 275 8.98 17.17 -9.47
CA THR A 275 10.30 17.23 -10.10
C THR A 275 11.06 15.93 -9.90
N ILE A 276 11.66 15.42 -10.96
CA ILE A 276 12.45 14.19 -10.93
C ILE A 276 13.92 14.52 -10.80
N THR A 277 14.60 13.84 -9.88
CA THR A 277 16.06 13.81 -9.75
C THR A 277 16.52 12.36 -9.74
N THR A 278 17.72 12.09 -10.23
CA THR A 278 18.26 10.72 -10.20
C THR A 278 19.06 10.41 -8.93
N ASN A 279 19.18 11.38 -8.02
CA ASN A 279 20.02 11.28 -6.82
C ASN A 279 19.21 11.53 -5.54
N GLN A 280 18.96 10.48 -4.77
CA GLN A 280 18.23 10.58 -3.50
C GLN A 280 18.95 11.48 -2.47
N ASN A 281 20.29 11.48 -2.43
CA ASN A 281 21.00 12.36 -1.50
C ASN A 281 20.82 13.86 -1.84
N ASP A 282 20.78 14.22 -3.14
CA ASP A 282 20.45 15.59 -3.58
C ASP A 282 19.02 15.96 -3.18
N LEU A 283 18.08 15.03 -3.30
CA LEU A 283 16.70 15.22 -2.86
C LEU A 283 16.65 15.45 -1.33
N ASP A 284 17.33 14.64 -0.55
CA ASP A 284 17.39 14.76 0.90
C ASP A 284 17.97 16.13 1.34
N ASP A 285 19.03 16.59 0.66
CA ASP A 285 19.63 17.91 0.91
C ASP A 285 18.63 19.03 0.60
N ARG A 286 17.84 18.93 -0.47
CA ARG A 286 16.78 19.88 -0.84
C ARG A 286 15.63 19.92 0.16
N LEU A 287 15.23 18.76 0.69
CA LEU A 287 14.23 18.66 1.76
C LEU A 287 14.71 19.43 3.00
N VAL A 288 15.94 19.16 3.44
CA VAL A 288 16.53 19.83 4.62
C VAL A 288 16.76 21.32 4.39
N ALA A 289 17.08 21.72 3.16
CA ALA A 289 17.23 23.13 2.77
C ALA A 289 15.89 23.86 2.56
N GLY A 290 14.75 23.14 2.55
CA GLY A 290 13.43 23.71 2.34
C GLY A 290 13.08 24.08 0.90
N THR A 291 13.85 23.60 -0.10
CA THR A 291 13.58 23.81 -1.53
C THR A 291 12.73 22.70 -2.15
N ALA A 292 12.64 21.55 -1.51
CA ALA A 292 11.65 20.51 -1.75
C ALA A 292 10.69 20.43 -0.57
N ASP A 293 9.43 20.08 -0.80
CA ASP A 293 8.43 19.96 0.25
C ASP A 293 8.28 18.52 0.77
N VAL A 294 8.26 17.56 -0.15
CA VAL A 294 8.08 16.13 0.12
C VAL A 294 8.87 15.32 -0.90
N ASP A 295 9.50 14.23 -0.45
CA ASP A 295 9.89 13.13 -1.32
C ASP A 295 8.62 12.37 -1.72
N ALA A 296 8.16 12.54 -2.96
CA ALA A 296 6.95 11.87 -3.44
C ALA A 296 7.12 10.35 -3.48
N GLY A 297 8.30 9.86 -3.84
CA GLY A 297 8.62 8.44 -3.81
C GLY A 297 8.62 7.85 -2.41
N GLN A 298 8.76 8.71 -1.40
CA GLN A 298 8.79 8.39 0.03
C GLN A 298 9.71 7.20 0.36
N THR A 299 10.84 7.18 -0.36
CA THR A 299 11.88 6.16 -0.22
C THR A 299 12.52 6.18 1.17
N GLY A 300 12.39 7.33 1.85
CA GLY A 300 13.02 7.62 3.13
C GLY A 300 14.42 8.22 2.99
N VAL A 301 14.75 9.10 3.93
CA VAL A 301 16.03 9.83 3.91
C VAL A 301 17.22 8.88 4.09
N GLN A 302 18.27 9.12 3.33
CA GLN A 302 19.48 8.31 3.34
C GLN A 302 20.34 8.56 4.59
N ALA A 303 21.35 7.72 4.82
CA ALA A 303 22.10 7.68 6.08
C ALA A 303 22.68 9.04 6.53
N ALA A 304 23.23 9.83 5.61
CA ALA A 304 23.81 11.13 5.93
C ALA A 304 22.75 12.13 6.41
N ALA A 305 21.68 12.32 5.64
CA ALA A 305 20.57 13.20 5.99
C ALA A 305 19.83 12.70 7.23
N ARG A 306 19.64 11.38 7.37
CA ARG A 306 19.02 10.75 8.53
C ARG A 306 19.76 11.09 9.83
N THR A 307 21.09 11.00 9.84
CA THR A 307 21.89 11.37 11.00
C THR A 307 21.66 12.82 11.38
N LYS A 308 21.74 13.74 10.40
CA LYS A 308 21.51 15.16 10.61
C LYS A 308 20.11 15.45 11.15
N ILE A 309 19.08 14.86 10.55
CA ILE A 309 17.69 15.05 10.96
C ILE A 309 17.45 14.53 12.40
N LEU A 310 17.97 13.38 12.75
CA LEU A 310 17.72 12.78 14.06
C LEU A 310 18.49 13.43 15.21
N THR A 311 19.63 14.11 14.91
CA THR A 311 20.46 14.79 15.91
C THR A 311 20.07 16.26 16.13
N ASP A 312 19.44 16.91 15.14
CA ASP A 312 18.94 18.28 15.26
C ASP A 312 17.46 18.25 15.71
N PRO A 313 17.13 18.79 16.90
CA PRO A 313 15.74 18.78 17.41
C PRO A 313 14.73 19.47 16.49
N THR A 314 15.16 20.54 15.76
CA THR A 314 14.29 21.31 14.86
C THR A 314 13.96 20.48 13.62
N LEU A 315 14.96 19.82 13.04
CA LEU A 315 14.75 18.94 11.89
C LEU A 315 13.95 17.70 12.30
N LYS A 316 14.30 17.10 13.44
CA LYS A 316 13.61 15.89 13.95
C LYS A 316 12.11 16.12 14.17
N ALA A 317 11.70 17.33 14.61
CA ALA A 317 10.30 17.68 14.77
C ALA A 317 9.49 17.62 13.47
N ASN A 318 10.14 17.66 12.31
CA ASN A 318 9.54 17.59 10.99
C ASN A 318 9.78 16.25 10.27
N ALA A 319 10.12 15.21 11.02
CA ALA A 319 10.36 13.87 10.48
C ALA A 319 9.35 12.86 11.04
N ASP A 320 9.00 11.87 10.21
CA ASP A 320 8.09 10.78 10.53
C ASP A 320 8.69 9.45 10.09
N ALA A 321 8.78 8.48 11.01
CA ALA A 321 9.09 7.09 10.72
C ALA A 321 7.77 6.37 10.37
N MET A 322 7.43 6.37 9.10
CA MET A 322 6.14 5.92 8.58
C MET A 322 6.15 4.43 8.28
N THR A 323 5.09 3.71 8.65
CA THR A 323 4.82 2.36 8.15
C THR A 323 4.45 2.44 6.68
N THR A 324 5.21 1.74 5.82
CA THR A 324 5.03 1.81 4.36
C THR A 324 3.97 0.85 3.83
N GLY A 325 3.38 0.00 4.69
CA GLY A 325 2.48 -1.08 4.25
C GLY A 325 3.21 -2.27 3.62
N PHE A 326 4.53 -2.20 3.47
CA PHE A 326 5.34 -3.32 3.00
C PHE A 326 5.79 -4.22 4.14
N MET A 327 5.97 -5.49 3.80
CA MET A 327 6.63 -6.51 4.58
C MET A 327 7.98 -6.86 3.96
N ARG A 328 9.05 -6.94 4.76
CA ARG A 328 10.35 -7.45 4.32
C ARG A 328 10.55 -8.84 4.90
N PHE A 329 10.88 -9.80 4.05
CA PHE A 329 10.94 -11.21 4.44
C PHE A 329 11.79 -12.04 3.47
N ALA A 330 11.95 -13.32 3.77
CA ALA A 330 12.36 -14.30 2.79
C ALA A 330 11.29 -15.36 2.61
N ASP A 331 10.99 -15.72 1.36
CA ASP A 331 10.25 -16.94 1.04
C ASP A 331 11.09 -18.16 1.37
N ILE A 332 10.51 -19.14 2.08
CA ILE A 332 11.11 -20.45 2.29
C ILE A 332 10.52 -21.40 1.25
N VAL A 333 11.34 -21.81 0.28
CA VAL A 333 10.87 -22.60 -0.86
C VAL A 333 10.58 -24.04 -0.39
N SER A 334 9.30 -24.32 -0.12
CA SER A 334 8.84 -25.58 0.49
C SER A 334 9.04 -26.82 -0.39
N THR A 335 9.41 -26.66 -1.64
CA THR A 335 9.69 -27.76 -2.57
C THR A 335 11.19 -28.07 -2.72
N THR A 336 12.07 -27.26 -2.14
CA THR A 336 13.52 -27.47 -2.16
C THR A 336 13.97 -28.30 -0.96
N LYS A 337 14.65 -29.43 -1.18
CA LYS A 337 15.17 -30.26 -0.06
C LYS A 337 16.29 -29.55 0.69
N PRO A 338 16.33 -29.69 2.04
CA PRO A 338 15.42 -30.45 2.90
C PRO A 338 14.20 -29.64 3.41
N LEU A 339 13.93 -28.47 2.83
CA LEU A 339 12.86 -27.56 3.26
C LEU A 339 11.44 -28.07 2.88
N ASP A 340 11.32 -29.20 2.18
CA ASP A 340 10.07 -29.96 2.05
C ASP A 340 9.59 -30.51 3.40
N ASN A 341 10.51 -30.70 4.37
CA ASN A 341 10.19 -30.98 5.76
C ASN A 341 9.95 -29.69 6.56
N ILE A 342 8.79 -29.60 7.21
CA ILE A 342 8.40 -28.42 8.00
C ILE A 342 9.34 -28.15 9.18
N ASP A 343 9.91 -29.19 9.82
CA ASP A 343 10.81 -29.00 10.95
C ASP A 343 12.13 -28.36 10.50
N CYS A 344 12.60 -28.67 9.28
CA CYS A 344 13.74 -27.95 8.69
C CYS A 344 13.41 -26.48 8.42
N ARG A 345 12.19 -26.15 7.99
CA ARG A 345 11.76 -24.76 7.85
C ARG A 345 11.68 -24.03 9.20
N LYS A 346 11.13 -24.68 10.24
CA LYS A 346 11.08 -24.12 11.61
C LYS A 346 12.47 -23.86 12.16
N ALA A 347 13.42 -24.71 11.84
CA ALA A 347 14.82 -24.49 12.25
C ALA A 347 15.38 -23.16 11.73
N LEU A 348 15.02 -22.74 10.51
CA LEU A 348 15.43 -21.42 9.96
C LEU A 348 14.82 -20.26 10.76
N LEU A 349 13.53 -20.36 11.12
CA LEU A 349 12.86 -19.33 11.92
C LEU A 349 13.50 -19.16 13.30
N TYR A 350 13.81 -20.25 14.00
CA TYR A 350 14.45 -20.20 15.30
C TYR A 350 15.94 -19.81 15.23
N ALA A 351 16.63 -20.13 14.13
CA ALA A 351 18.05 -19.80 13.96
C ALA A 351 18.28 -18.33 13.56
N MET A 352 17.30 -17.67 12.98
CA MET A 352 17.40 -16.25 12.57
C MET A 352 17.68 -15.36 13.79
N ASP A 353 18.55 -14.36 13.60
CA ASP A 353 18.73 -13.24 14.54
C ASP A 353 17.94 -12.01 13.99
N PRO A 354 16.73 -11.77 14.48
CA PRO A 354 15.88 -10.71 13.94
C PRO A 354 16.48 -9.31 14.10
N THR A 355 17.13 -9.02 15.25
CA THR A 355 17.76 -7.72 15.50
C THR A 355 18.95 -7.46 14.59
N THR A 356 19.76 -8.49 14.30
CA THR A 356 20.88 -8.35 13.36
C THR A 356 20.37 -8.09 11.94
N VAL A 357 19.30 -8.77 11.50
CA VAL A 357 18.66 -8.51 10.20
C VAL A 357 18.07 -7.09 10.16
N GLN A 358 17.36 -6.65 11.20
CA GLN A 358 16.80 -5.28 11.29
C GLN A 358 17.92 -4.22 11.21
N THR A 359 19.02 -4.43 11.95
CA THR A 359 20.18 -3.52 11.96
C THR A 359 20.85 -3.45 10.60
N ALA A 360 21.03 -4.58 9.92
CA ALA A 360 21.58 -4.65 8.56
C ALA A 360 20.73 -3.88 7.54
N ARG A 361 19.44 -3.70 7.82
CA ARG A 361 18.52 -2.93 7.00
C ARG A 361 18.41 -1.45 7.38
N GLY A 362 19.07 -0.99 8.44
CA GLY A 362 19.08 0.42 8.87
C GLY A 362 18.45 0.70 10.23
N GLY A 363 18.10 -0.34 10.99
CA GLY A 363 17.54 -0.24 12.35
C GLY A 363 16.06 0.14 12.37
N PRO A 364 15.46 0.29 13.56
CA PRO A 364 14.01 0.36 13.74
C PRO A 364 13.33 1.56 13.06
N LEU A 365 14.05 2.66 12.82
CA LEU A 365 13.46 3.86 12.21
C LEU A 365 13.50 3.85 10.66
N ALA A 366 14.35 3.01 10.06
CA ALA A 366 14.55 2.98 8.61
C ALA A 366 14.33 1.58 8.00
N ALA A 367 14.32 0.53 8.83
CA ALA A 367 13.98 -0.82 8.40
C ALA A 367 12.57 -1.21 8.84
N GLY A 368 12.13 -0.73 10.01
CA GLY A 368 10.82 -1.02 10.56
C GLY A 368 10.84 -1.83 11.85
N ASP A 369 9.66 -2.18 12.35
CA ASP A 369 9.48 -2.97 13.57
C ASP A 369 9.68 -4.46 13.29
N LEU A 370 10.27 -5.20 14.24
CA LEU A 370 10.43 -6.65 14.12
C LEU A 370 9.07 -7.32 13.89
N ALA A 371 8.99 -8.18 12.89
CA ALA A 371 7.77 -8.87 12.51
C ALA A 371 7.70 -10.28 13.10
N GLY A 372 6.56 -10.64 13.68
CA GLY A 372 6.26 -11.99 14.17
C GLY A 372 5.41 -12.82 13.20
N ASN A 373 4.83 -12.16 12.20
CA ASN A 373 3.95 -12.77 11.19
C ASN A 373 4.00 -11.96 9.88
N MET A 374 3.20 -12.36 8.89
CA MET A 374 3.27 -11.79 7.54
C MET A 374 2.31 -10.64 7.26
N LEU A 375 1.23 -10.48 8.03
CA LEU A 375 0.21 -9.48 7.69
C LEU A 375 0.57 -8.10 8.25
N PRO A 376 0.82 -7.07 7.40
CA PRO A 376 1.20 -5.73 7.85
C PRO A 376 0.14 -5.08 8.75
N LEU A 377 0.60 -4.19 9.64
CA LEU A 377 -0.23 -3.61 10.71
C LEU A 377 -1.36 -2.68 10.21
N ASN A 378 -1.27 -2.19 8.98
CA ASN A 378 -2.27 -1.36 8.33
C ASN A 378 -3.30 -2.16 7.51
N ILE A 379 -3.23 -3.49 7.54
CA ILE A 379 -4.15 -4.38 6.82
C ILE A 379 -5.23 -4.90 7.78
N GLN A 380 -6.47 -4.90 7.34
CA GLN A 380 -7.58 -5.48 8.11
C GLN A 380 -7.32 -6.96 8.43
N GLY A 381 -7.55 -7.33 9.68
CA GLY A 381 -7.28 -8.68 10.19
C GLY A 381 -5.84 -8.90 10.65
N SER A 382 -4.98 -7.86 10.61
CA SER A 382 -3.64 -7.94 11.19
C SER A 382 -3.72 -8.14 12.70
N ASP A 383 -2.93 -9.09 13.21
CA ASP A 383 -2.72 -9.33 14.63
C ASP A 383 -1.25 -9.14 14.99
N ALA A 384 -0.94 -7.96 15.51
CA ALA A 384 0.42 -7.63 15.95
C ALA A 384 0.90 -8.50 17.11
N SER A 385 0.01 -9.13 17.86
CA SER A 385 0.35 -9.99 19.01
C SER A 385 0.76 -11.40 18.57
N TYR A 386 0.32 -11.85 17.40
CA TYR A 386 0.61 -13.19 16.89
C TYR A 386 2.09 -13.31 16.46
N ASP A 387 2.84 -14.06 17.22
CA ASP A 387 4.29 -14.32 17.01
C ASP A 387 4.63 -15.75 17.45
N PRO A 388 4.28 -16.76 16.65
CA PRO A 388 4.41 -18.17 17.05
C PRO A 388 5.86 -18.63 17.23
N TYR A 389 6.82 -17.89 16.71
CA TYR A 389 8.25 -18.18 16.79
C TYR A 389 9.03 -17.22 17.69
N ASN A 390 8.35 -16.32 18.41
CA ASN A 390 8.96 -15.30 19.29
C ASN A 390 10.02 -14.43 18.58
N LEU A 391 9.83 -14.13 17.30
CA LEU A 391 10.78 -13.36 16.49
C LEU A 391 10.92 -11.92 16.99
N ARG A 392 9.85 -11.35 17.55
CA ARG A 392 9.84 -9.98 18.10
C ARG A 392 10.68 -9.81 19.36
N GLN A 393 11.14 -10.91 19.99
CA GLN A 393 12.13 -10.84 21.05
C GLN A 393 13.52 -10.43 20.54
N GLY A 394 13.73 -10.46 19.21
CA GLY A 394 14.95 -9.96 18.57
C GLY A 394 16.19 -10.82 18.75
N LYS A 395 16.05 -12.06 19.19
CA LYS A 395 17.18 -12.97 19.48
C LYS A 395 16.98 -14.33 18.82
N PRO A 396 18.05 -14.98 18.35
CA PRO A 396 17.98 -16.34 17.86
C PRO A 396 17.70 -17.33 19.01
N GLN A 397 16.98 -18.41 18.70
CA GLN A 397 16.62 -19.47 19.63
C GLN A 397 17.37 -20.75 19.26
N ILE A 398 18.68 -20.73 19.45
CA ILE A 398 19.63 -21.73 18.94
C ILE A 398 19.29 -23.17 19.39
N ASP A 399 18.83 -23.36 20.62
CA ASP A 399 18.51 -24.69 21.14
C ASP A 399 17.25 -25.25 20.46
N LEU A 400 16.22 -24.42 20.22
CA LEU A 400 15.04 -24.82 19.48
C LEU A 400 15.40 -25.11 18.02
N ALA A 401 16.22 -24.30 17.39
CA ALA A 401 16.69 -24.55 16.02
C ALA A 401 17.38 -25.90 15.89
N LYS A 402 18.26 -26.26 16.83
CA LYS A 402 18.94 -27.58 16.87
C LYS A 402 17.97 -28.74 17.11
N GLN A 403 16.95 -28.53 17.95
CA GLN A 403 15.88 -29.54 18.15
C GLN A 403 15.11 -29.80 16.85
N GLU A 404 14.72 -28.74 16.13
CA GLU A 404 14.02 -28.88 14.86
C GLU A 404 14.92 -29.50 13.78
N LEU A 405 16.22 -29.17 13.74
CA LEU A 405 17.18 -29.83 12.86
C LEU A 405 17.28 -31.33 13.12
N ALA A 406 17.29 -31.75 14.40
CA ALA A 406 17.30 -33.16 14.76
C ALA A 406 16.00 -33.87 14.33
N LYS A 407 14.82 -33.24 14.53
CA LYS A 407 13.51 -33.78 14.09
C LYS A 407 13.46 -33.96 12.58
N CYS A 408 13.99 -33.03 11.81
CA CYS A 408 13.98 -33.14 10.36
C CYS A 408 15.12 -34.02 9.78
N GLY A 409 15.92 -34.69 10.64
CA GLY A 409 16.96 -35.63 10.22
C GLY A 409 18.31 -34.99 9.86
N HIS A 410 18.51 -33.72 10.19
CA HIS A 410 19.72 -32.94 9.90
C HIS A 410 20.36 -32.36 11.17
N PRO A 411 20.71 -33.17 12.20
CA PRO A 411 21.17 -32.65 13.50
C PRO A 411 22.46 -31.83 13.42
N THR A 412 23.23 -31.97 12.35
CA THR A 412 24.49 -31.22 12.09
C THR A 412 24.28 -30.06 11.10
N GLY A 413 23.04 -29.80 10.67
CA GLY A 413 22.73 -28.80 9.67
C GLY A 413 22.72 -29.34 8.24
N PHE A 414 22.59 -28.43 7.28
CA PHE A 414 22.52 -28.72 5.84
C PHE A 414 23.00 -27.52 5.00
N ASP A 415 23.24 -27.77 3.71
CA ASP A 415 23.57 -26.69 2.77
C ASP A 415 22.31 -25.96 2.30
N LEU A 416 22.35 -24.62 2.29
CA LEU A 416 21.24 -23.75 1.91
C LEU A 416 21.71 -22.72 0.87
N LYS A 417 20.88 -22.44 -0.13
CA LYS A 417 21.16 -21.39 -1.10
C LYS A 417 20.15 -20.25 -0.97
N ILE A 418 20.67 -19.02 -0.77
CA ILE A 418 19.89 -17.80 -0.64
C ILE A 418 20.04 -16.99 -1.94
N ALA A 419 18.93 -16.71 -2.63
CA ALA A 419 18.93 -15.81 -3.78
C ALA A 419 18.55 -14.39 -3.35
N VAL A 420 19.26 -13.38 -3.89
CA VAL A 420 19.08 -11.99 -3.51
C VAL A 420 19.44 -11.05 -4.66
N ARG A 421 18.73 -9.92 -4.75
CA ARG A 421 18.98 -8.89 -5.78
C ARG A 421 20.22 -8.07 -5.42
N ASN A 422 21.19 -7.99 -6.34
CA ASN A 422 22.46 -7.28 -6.13
C ASN A 422 22.31 -5.74 -6.11
N ASN A 423 21.29 -5.22 -6.78
CA ASN A 423 20.98 -3.80 -6.81
C ASN A 423 20.12 -3.33 -5.61
N ARG A 424 19.94 -4.18 -4.60
CA ARG A 424 19.26 -3.90 -3.33
C ARG A 424 20.21 -4.14 -2.15
N PRO A 425 21.06 -3.18 -1.76
CA PRO A 425 22.09 -3.36 -0.73
C PRO A 425 21.56 -3.90 0.60
N THR A 426 20.38 -3.46 1.03
CA THR A 426 19.73 -3.93 2.26
C THR A 426 19.29 -5.40 2.19
N GLU A 427 18.96 -5.92 1.01
CA GLU A 427 18.67 -7.35 0.83
C GLU A 427 19.93 -8.18 0.90
N VAL A 428 21.02 -7.73 0.27
CA VAL A 428 22.35 -8.39 0.37
C VAL A 428 22.84 -8.41 1.81
N ALA A 429 22.70 -7.30 2.54
CA ALA A 429 23.05 -7.22 3.96
C ALA A 429 22.18 -8.17 4.82
N SER A 430 20.90 -8.31 4.51
CA SER A 430 20.00 -9.28 5.17
C SER A 430 20.46 -10.72 4.92
N ALA A 431 20.84 -11.06 3.68
CA ALA A 431 21.35 -12.38 3.33
C ALA A 431 22.63 -12.71 4.13
N THR A 432 23.54 -11.73 4.26
CA THR A 432 24.77 -11.87 5.04
C THR A 432 24.49 -12.08 6.53
N ALA A 433 23.52 -11.37 7.10
CA ALA A 433 23.09 -11.54 8.49
C ALA A 433 22.50 -12.95 8.72
N LEU A 434 21.65 -13.43 7.80
CA LEU A 434 21.08 -14.78 7.85
C LEU A 434 22.18 -15.86 7.73
N GLN A 435 23.13 -15.70 6.81
CA GLN A 435 24.26 -16.62 6.65
C GLN A 435 25.03 -16.78 7.96
N ALA A 436 25.33 -15.67 8.63
CA ALA A 436 26.04 -15.67 9.92
C ALA A 436 25.22 -16.33 11.04
N ALA A 437 23.90 -16.08 11.10
CA ALA A 437 23.02 -16.69 12.08
C ALA A 437 22.89 -18.21 11.87
N PHE A 438 22.65 -18.66 10.65
CA PHE A 438 22.47 -20.07 10.30
C PHE A 438 23.73 -20.93 10.55
N LYS A 439 24.90 -20.33 10.38
CA LYS A 439 26.19 -21.01 10.68
C LYS A 439 26.28 -21.49 12.12
N GLN A 440 25.62 -20.82 13.08
CA GLN A 440 25.65 -21.19 14.50
C GLN A 440 24.99 -22.54 14.79
N VAL A 441 24.11 -22.99 13.88
CA VAL A 441 23.42 -24.28 13.99
C VAL A 441 23.85 -25.28 12.93
N GLY A 442 24.95 -25.00 12.20
CA GLY A 442 25.53 -25.91 11.20
C GLY A 442 24.89 -25.79 9.81
N ILE A 443 23.97 -24.83 9.57
CA ILE A 443 23.43 -24.59 8.24
C ILE A 443 24.42 -23.74 7.44
N ASN A 444 24.94 -24.30 6.32
CA ASN A 444 25.90 -23.64 5.43
C ASN A 444 25.17 -22.88 4.34
N ALA A 445 24.84 -21.60 4.58
CA ALA A 445 24.17 -20.78 3.58
C ALA A 445 25.17 -20.20 2.58
N THR A 446 24.88 -20.32 1.27
CA THR A 446 25.58 -19.64 0.17
C THR A 446 24.67 -18.58 -0.43
N ILE A 447 25.23 -17.41 -0.75
CA ILE A 447 24.48 -16.28 -1.29
C ILE A 447 24.70 -16.22 -2.80
N ASP A 448 23.62 -16.35 -3.59
CA ASP A 448 23.62 -16.19 -5.03
C ASP A 448 22.95 -14.84 -5.36
N GLN A 449 23.74 -13.89 -5.90
CA GLN A 449 23.28 -12.56 -6.23
C GLN A 449 22.91 -12.48 -7.72
N TYR A 450 21.79 -11.84 -8.03
CA TYR A 450 21.33 -11.62 -9.40
C TYR A 450 20.87 -10.18 -9.60
N ASP A 451 20.83 -9.73 -10.87
CA ASP A 451 20.32 -8.42 -11.22
C ASP A 451 18.80 -8.34 -10.97
N GLY A 452 18.37 -7.31 -10.23
CA GLY A 452 16.96 -7.14 -9.86
C GLY A 452 16.01 -6.98 -11.06
N SER A 453 16.50 -6.56 -12.23
CA SER A 453 15.71 -6.54 -13.47
C SER A 453 15.34 -7.94 -13.97
N GLN A 454 16.05 -8.96 -13.49
CA GLN A 454 15.80 -10.36 -13.81
C GLN A 454 14.91 -11.09 -12.78
N ASP A 455 14.34 -10.36 -11.81
CA ASP A 455 13.59 -10.95 -10.69
C ASP A 455 12.48 -11.90 -11.17
N THR A 456 11.72 -11.51 -12.19
CA THR A 456 10.66 -12.34 -12.80
C THR A 456 11.20 -13.68 -13.35
N ALA A 457 12.36 -13.67 -13.96
CA ALA A 457 12.97 -14.87 -14.55
C ALA A 457 13.75 -15.71 -13.53
N VAL A 458 14.31 -15.08 -12.49
CA VAL A 458 15.16 -15.75 -11.50
C VAL A 458 14.35 -16.26 -10.32
N ALA A 459 13.73 -15.38 -9.55
CA ALA A 459 12.96 -15.72 -8.34
C ALA A 459 11.47 -15.98 -8.66
N GLY A 460 10.93 -15.30 -9.66
CA GLY A 460 9.54 -15.46 -10.12
C GLY A 460 9.31 -16.66 -11.07
N SER A 461 10.31 -17.52 -11.28
CA SER A 461 10.18 -18.74 -12.09
C SER A 461 10.40 -19.99 -11.23
N PRO A 462 9.35 -20.75 -10.86
CA PRO A 462 9.48 -21.97 -10.07
C PRO A 462 10.47 -22.99 -10.66
N ASN A 463 10.49 -23.12 -12.00
CA ASN A 463 11.42 -24.00 -12.70
C ASN A 463 12.88 -23.56 -12.51
N ASN A 464 13.18 -22.26 -12.59
CA ASN A 464 14.53 -21.75 -12.36
C ASN A 464 14.93 -21.90 -10.89
N VAL A 465 14.03 -21.57 -9.95
CA VAL A 465 14.25 -21.74 -8.49
C VAL A 465 14.61 -23.18 -8.18
N SER A 466 13.85 -24.15 -8.68
CA SER A 466 14.13 -25.59 -8.52
C SER A 466 15.47 -25.99 -9.14
N LYS A 467 15.75 -25.59 -10.39
CA LYS A 467 16.99 -25.91 -11.11
C LYS A 467 18.23 -25.35 -10.39
N LYS A 468 18.12 -24.16 -9.80
CA LYS A 468 19.20 -23.51 -9.05
C LYS A 468 19.33 -24.04 -7.62
N GLY A 469 18.30 -24.72 -7.10
CA GLY A 469 18.24 -25.23 -5.73
C GLY A 469 18.16 -24.12 -4.70
N TYR A 470 17.46 -23.03 -5.00
CA TYR A 470 17.24 -21.95 -4.04
C TYR A 470 16.32 -22.43 -2.92
N GLY A 471 16.75 -22.25 -1.69
CA GLY A 471 15.93 -22.55 -0.50
C GLY A 471 15.33 -21.30 0.12
N LEU A 472 16.00 -20.15 0.00
CA LEU A 472 15.48 -18.84 0.44
C LEU A 472 15.54 -17.83 -0.71
N LEU A 473 14.47 -17.02 -0.82
CA LEU A 473 14.39 -15.91 -1.75
C LEU A 473 14.10 -14.63 -0.95
N ILE A 474 15.08 -13.72 -0.81
CA ILE A 474 14.85 -12.47 -0.07
C ILE A 474 14.06 -11.51 -0.94
N THR A 475 12.98 -10.98 -0.38
CA THR A 475 12.02 -10.14 -1.12
C THR A 475 11.30 -9.13 -0.21
N ALA A 476 10.36 -8.44 -0.81
CA ALA A 476 9.37 -7.59 -0.15
C ALA A 476 8.03 -7.73 -0.86
N TRP A 477 6.97 -7.50 -0.11
CA TRP A 477 5.61 -7.44 -0.65
C TRP A 477 4.82 -6.34 0.06
N GLY A 478 3.98 -5.64 -0.67
CA GLY A 478 3.01 -4.67 -0.16
C GLY A 478 1.64 -4.96 -0.71
N ALA A 479 0.60 -4.57 0.01
CA ALA A 479 -0.77 -4.73 -0.46
C ALA A 479 -1.10 -3.69 -1.55
N ASP A 480 -1.80 -4.11 -2.59
CA ASP A 480 -2.31 -3.20 -3.62
C ASP A 480 -3.57 -2.44 -3.14
N TYR A 481 -4.25 -3.00 -2.15
CA TYR A 481 -5.34 -2.39 -1.39
C TYR A 481 -5.37 -2.97 0.03
N PRO A 482 -5.85 -2.24 1.06
CA PRO A 482 -5.57 -2.55 2.46
C PRO A 482 -6.46 -3.66 3.04
N THR A 483 -6.62 -4.78 2.32
CA THR A 483 -7.28 -5.99 2.81
C THR A 483 -6.33 -7.18 2.86
N GLY A 484 -6.68 -8.19 3.64
CA GLY A 484 -5.90 -9.43 3.68
C GLY A 484 -5.76 -10.10 2.31
N SER A 485 -6.77 -10.00 1.44
CA SER A 485 -6.71 -10.46 0.06
C SER A 485 -5.64 -9.71 -0.74
N GLY A 486 -5.67 -8.37 -0.68
CA GLY A 486 -4.71 -7.53 -1.40
C GLY A 486 -3.25 -7.80 -1.02
N PHE A 487 -3.02 -8.40 0.14
CA PHE A 487 -1.69 -8.79 0.59
C PHE A 487 -1.41 -10.30 0.41
N LEU A 488 -2.25 -11.17 0.97
CA LEU A 488 -1.93 -12.60 1.11
C LEU A 488 -2.19 -13.41 -0.17
N LYS A 489 -3.18 -13.02 -0.99
CA LYS A 489 -3.64 -13.85 -2.12
C LYS A 489 -2.53 -14.11 -3.13
N ALA A 490 -1.76 -13.08 -3.48
CA ALA A 490 -0.66 -13.21 -4.45
C ALA A 490 0.45 -14.14 -3.95
N ILE A 491 0.72 -14.17 -2.65
CA ILE A 491 1.87 -14.87 -2.06
C ILE A 491 1.52 -16.23 -1.45
N ALA A 492 0.23 -16.55 -1.23
CA ALA A 492 -0.14 -17.75 -0.49
C ALA A 492 -1.26 -18.61 -1.13
N ASP A 493 -2.09 -18.06 -2.04
CA ASP A 493 -3.10 -18.85 -2.76
C ASP A 493 -2.42 -19.75 -3.81
N SER A 494 -2.66 -21.06 -3.74
CA SER A 494 -2.02 -22.03 -4.65
C SER A 494 -2.39 -21.83 -6.12
N ARG A 495 -3.57 -21.26 -6.38
CA ARG A 495 -4.11 -20.97 -7.72
C ARG A 495 -3.36 -19.83 -8.42
N ASN A 496 -2.65 -19.01 -7.65
CA ASN A 496 -1.82 -17.92 -8.16
C ASN A 496 -0.39 -18.33 -8.50
N ILE A 497 -0.04 -19.61 -8.38
CA ILE A 497 1.29 -20.12 -8.78
C ILE A 497 1.40 -20.07 -10.30
N GLN A 498 2.32 -19.25 -10.81
CA GLN A 498 2.59 -19.03 -12.21
C GLN A 498 3.97 -19.58 -12.62
N GLN A 499 4.15 -19.89 -13.90
CA GLN A 499 5.43 -20.37 -14.44
C GLN A 499 6.47 -19.24 -14.59
N SER A 500 6.01 -17.98 -14.67
CA SER A 500 6.82 -16.77 -14.75
C SER A 500 6.08 -15.65 -14.02
N GLY A 501 6.80 -14.78 -13.32
CA GLY A 501 6.18 -13.72 -12.50
C GLY A 501 5.44 -14.24 -11.27
N ASN A 502 5.81 -15.42 -10.78
CA ASN A 502 5.19 -16.05 -9.63
C ASN A 502 5.54 -15.32 -8.32
N TYR A 503 4.53 -14.88 -7.58
CA TYR A 503 4.69 -14.27 -6.26
C TYR A 503 4.47 -15.27 -5.11
N ASN A 504 3.77 -16.40 -5.32
CA ASN A 504 3.76 -17.50 -4.36
C ASN A 504 5.08 -18.28 -4.46
N ARG A 505 6.18 -17.62 -4.07
CA ARG A 505 7.55 -18.13 -4.23
C ARG A 505 7.89 -19.26 -3.27
N SER A 506 7.19 -19.32 -2.14
CA SER A 506 7.28 -20.42 -1.18
C SER A 506 6.62 -21.71 -1.73
N ILE A 507 5.91 -21.63 -2.86
CA ILE A 507 5.18 -22.72 -3.52
C ILE A 507 4.20 -23.38 -2.54
N ILE A 508 3.41 -22.56 -1.86
CA ILE A 508 2.39 -23.02 -0.93
C ILE A 508 1.27 -23.71 -1.73
N ARG A 509 0.99 -24.96 -1.36
CA ARG A 509 -0.08 -25.79 -1.92
C ARG A 509 -0.85 -26.44 -0.77
N ASP A 510 -1.61 -25.63 -0.05
CA ASP A 510 -2.40 -26.06 1.10
C ASP A 510 -3.88 -25.81 0.80
N PRO A 511 -4.69 -26.87 0.55
CA PRO A 511 -6.12 -26.73 0.26
C PRO A 511 -6.90 -26.05 1.37
N SER A 512 -6.42 -26.11 2.62
CA SER A 512 -7.08 -25.45 3.75
C SER A 512 -6.86 -23.93 3.76
N ILE A 513 -5.76 -23.45 3.18
CA ILE A 513 -5.50 -22.03 2.93
C ILE A 513 -6.36 -21.56 1.75
N ASP A 514 -6.40 -22.35 0.67
CA ASP A 514 -7.22 -22.03 -0.52
C ASP A 514 -8.71 -21.90 -0.16
N ALA A 515 -9.22 -22.80 0.69
CA ALA A 515 -10.62 -22.76 1.17
C ALA A 515 -10.91 -21.48 1.99
N LEU A 516 -9.98 -21.07 2.86
CA LEU A 516 -10.14 -19.82 3.61
C LEU A 516 -10.13 -18.57 2.71
N PHE A 517 -9.37 -18.58 1.60
CA PHE A 517 -9.47 -17.52 0.62
C PHE A 517 -10.85 -17.46 -0.03
N ASP A 518 -11.44 -18.62 -0.35
CA ASP A 518 -12.80 -18.69 -0.91
C ASP A 518 -13.84 -18.20 0.11
N ASP A 519 -13.72 -18.61 1.38
CA ASP A 519 -14.61 -18.17 2.46
C ASP A 519 -14.50 -16.64 2.65
N ALA A 520 -13.29 -16.11 2.77
CA ALA A 520 -13.05 -14.67 2.94
C ALA A 520 -13.61 -13.86 1.76
N GLN A 521 -13.39 -14.31 0.53
CA GLN A 521 -13.84 -13.62 -0.67
C GLN A 521 -15.38 -13.59 -0.77
N ASN A 522 -16.06 -14.63 -0.31
CA ASN A 522 -17.51 -14.72 -0.29
C ASN A 522 -18.17 -13.96 0.87
N GLN A 523 -17.38 -13.49 1.86
CA GLN A 523 -17.92 -12.65 2.94
C GLN A 523 -18.41 -11.31 2.40
N THR A 524 -19.39 -10.78 3.10
CA THR A 524 -19.94 -9.43 2.84
C THR A 524 -19.83 -8.55 4.07
N ASP A 525 -19.47 -9.18 5.18
CA ASP A 525 -19.10 -8.51 6.42
C ASP A 525 -17.56 -8.39 6.41
N PRO A 526 -17.01 -7.15 6.30
CA PRO A 526 -15.58 -6.94 6.27
C PRO A 526 -14.84 -7.48 7.50
N ALA A 527 -15.50 -7.49 8.67
CA ALA A 527 -14.90 -8.01 9.89
C ALA A 527 -14.73 -9.53 9.84
N LYS A 528 -15.68 -10.25 9.22
CA LYS A 528 -15.56 -11.70 9.00
C LYS A 528 -14.48 -12.02 7.98
N ALA A 529 -14.44 -11.29 6.86
CA ALA A 529 -13.37 -11.45 5.88
C ALA A 529 -11.99 -11.20 6.52
N ALA A 530 -11.86 -10.17 7.35
CA ALA A 530 -10.64 -9.88 8.11
C ALA A 530 -10.24 -11.02 9.05
N ALA A 531 -11.21 -11.67 9.72
CA ALA A 531 -10.95 -12.83 10.58
C ALA A 531 -10.44 -14.04 9.77
N ASP A 532 -11.00 -14.29 8.59
CA ASP A 532 -10.54 -15.37 7.71
C ASP A 532 -9.11 -15.09 7.21
N TYR A 533 -8.79 -13.86 6.83
CA TYR A 533 -7.41 -13.48 6.46
C TYR A 533 -6.43 -13.59 7.64
N SER A 534 -6.86 -13.30 8.85
CA SER A 534 -6.06 -13.56 10.06
C SER A 534 -5.76 -15.05 10.21
N GLN A 535 -6.74 -15.93 10.00
CA GLN A 535 -6.54 -17.38 10.03
C GLN A 535 -5.59 -17.86 8.93
N ILE A 536 -5.66 -17.30 7.71
CA ILE A 536 -4.71 -17.58 6.64
C ILE A 536 -3.30 -17.20 7.10
N ASN A 537 -3.11 -16.00 7.67
CA ASN A 537 -1.83 -15.56 8.21
C ASN A 537 -1.30 -16.53 9.29
N HIS A 538 -2.15 -17.04 10.17
CA HIS A 538 -1.76 -18.05 11.16
C HIS A 538 -1.29 -19.33 10.46
N LYS A 539 -2.04 -19.89 9.53
CA LYS A 539 -1.69 -21.13 8.82
C LYS A 539 -0.38 -21.03 8.04
N ILE A 540 -0.13 -19.90 7.36
CA ILE A 540 1.13 -19.74 6.63
C ILE A 540 2.34 -19.66 7.58
N MET A 541 2.17 -19.07 8.76
CA MET A 541 3.22 -19.06 9.78
C MET A 541 3.37 -20.42 10.45
N GLU A 542 2.30 -21.11 10.80
CA GLU A 542 2.33 -22.49 11.31
C GLU A 542 3.03 -23.44 10.34
N GLY A 543 2.80 -23.25 9.03
CA GLY A 543 3.48 -23.99 7.96
C GLY A 543 4.95 -23.59 7.74
N ALA A 544 5.42 -22.56 8.43
CA ALA A 544 6.79 -22.04 8.31
C ALA A 544 7.19 -21.74 6.85
N TYR A 545 6.30 -21.12 6.08
CA TYR A 545 6.53 -20.81 4.68
C TYR A 545 7.33 -19.52 4.45
N PHE A 546 7.36 -18.64 5.44
CA PHE A 546 8.04 -17.35 5.36
C PHE A 546 8.97 -17.14 6.55
N LEU A 547 10.01 -16.36 6.32
CA LEU A 547 10.91 -15.84 7.34
C LEU A 547 10.71 -14.33 7.43
N PRO A 548 9.78 -13.85 8.29
CA PRO A 548 9.48 -12.43 8.42
C PRO A 548 10.64 -11.67 9.05
N PHE A 549 10.98 -10.49 8.51
CA PHE A 549 12.04 -9.64 9.04
C PHE A 549 11.47 -8.47 9.82
N VAL A 550 10.81 -7.56 9.08
CA VAL A 550 10.27 -6.32 9.64
C VAL A 550 8.99 -5.91 8.92
N PHE A 551 8.07 -5.32 9.67
CA PHE A 551 7.05 -4.42 9.13
C PHE A 551 7.75 -3.13 8.73
N ASP A 552 7.83 -2.89 7.43
CA ASP A 552 8.71 -1.88 6.85
C ASP A 552 8.35 -0.45 7.25
N LYS A 553 9.36 0.34 7.54
CA LYS A 553 9.26 1.77 7.79
C LYS A 553 10.24 2.56 6.93
N ALA A 554 9.84 3.77 6.60
CA ALA A 554 10.71 4.77 6.00
C ALA A 554 10.71 6.04 6.86
N LEU A 555 11.89 6.59 7.14
CA LEU A 555 12.00 7.91 7.78
C LEU A 555 11.86 8.98 6.69
N ASN A 556 10.74 9.68 6.69
CA ASN A 556 10.48 10.77 5.75
C ASN A 556 10.57 12.13 6.45
N TYR A 557 10.88 13.15 5.69
CA TYR A 557 10.96 14.54 6.14
C TYR A 557 9.94 15.39 5.40
N ARG A 558 9.16 16.17 6.14
CA ARG A 558 8.20 17.14 5.62
C ARG A 558 8.70 18.56 5.79
N ASN A 559 8.56 19.40 4.78
CA ASN A 559 8.88 20.80 4.90
C ASN A 559 7.97 21.45 5.96
N PRO A 560 8.51 22.24 6.93
CA PRO A 560 7.70 22.87 7.98
C PRO A 560 6.62 23.83 7.46
N ARG A 561 6.71 24.31 6.21
CA ARG A 561 5.67 25.14 5.57
C ARG A 561 4.43 24.36 5.11
N LEU A 562 4.49 23.02 5.14
CA LEU A 562 3.36 22.20 4.75
C LEU A 562 2.24 22.24 5.78
N THR A 563 1.01 22.24 5.30
CA THR A 563 -0.21 22.15 6.09
C THR A 563 -0.98 20.87 5.78
N ASN A 564 -1.79 20.42 6.71
CA ASN A 564 -2.63 19.21 6.60
C ASN A 564 -1.81 17.94 6.32
N VAL A 565 -0.60 17.85 6.87
CA VAL A 565 0.25 16.67 6.66
C VAL A 565 -0.20 15.54 7.56
N PHE A 566 -0.51 14.39 6.97
CA PHE A 566 -0.72 13.13 7.67
C PHE A 566 -0.34 11.95 6.77
N VAL A 567 -0.10 10.80 7.39
CA VAL A 567 0.13 9.55 6.69
C VAL A 567 -1.20 8.89 6.40
N GLU A 568 -1.46 8.65 5.14
CA GLU A 568 -2.60 7.88 4.66
C GLU A 568 -2.24 6.39 4.73
N ASN A 569 -3.03 5.61 5.48
CA ASN A 569 -2.67 4.24 5.80
C ASN A 569 -2.85 3.26 4.63
N ALA A 570 -3.73 3.55 3.66
CA ALA A 570 -3.93 2.66 2.52
C ALA A 570 -2.68 2.57 1.62
N TYR A 571 -1.91 3.66 1.52
CA TYR A 571 -0.69 3.73 0.72
C TYR A 571 0.60 3.78 1.56
N GLY A 572 0.48 4.02 2.87
CA GLY A 572 1.64 4.22 3.76
C GLY A 572 2.46 5.47 3.40
N GLN A 573 1.81 6.54 2.95
CA GLN A 573 2.44 7.75 2.40
C GLN A 573 1.77 9.01 2.94
N TYR A 574 2.45 10.17 2.85
CA TYR A 574 1.77 11.45 3.04
C TYR A 574 0.70 11.62 1.96
N GLN A 575 -0.45 12.10 2.36
CA GLN A 575 -1.61 12.26 1.48
C GLN A 575 -1.49 13.53 0.64
N PHE A 576 -1.18 13.42 -0.67
CA PHE A 576 -0.82 14.57 -1.51
C PHE A 576 -2.00 15.50 -1.81
N ASP A 577 -3.20 14.99 -2.00
CA ASP A 577 -4.40 15.77 -2.31
C ASP A 577 -4.95 16.56 -1.11
N ALA A 578 -4.50 16.22 0.11
CA ALA A 578 -4.80 16.95 1.34
C ALA A 578 -3.82 18.11 1.61
N LEU A 579 -2.59 18.04 1.09
CA LEU A 579 -1.52 18.99 1.41
C LEU A 579 -1.86 20.43 0.98
N GLY A 580 -1.49 21.38 1.84
CA GLY A 580 -1.40 22.79 1.54
C GLY A 580 -0.03 23.35 1.87
N VAL A 581 0.22 24.60 1.54
CA VAL A 581 1.47 25.31 1.84
C VAL A 581 1.20 26.63 2.56
N GLU A 582 1.97 26.93 3.62
CA GLU A 582 1.92 28.24 4.27
C GLU A 582 2.55 29.33 3.37
N GLY A 583 1.99 30.53 3.41
CA GLY A 583 2.53 31.69 2.69
C GLY A 583 2.18 31.75 1.21
N GLY A 584 1.22 30.95 0.74
CA GLY A 584 0.60 31.16 -0.56
C GLY A 584 -0.10 32.52 -0.57
N LYS A 585 0.48 33.49 -1.28
CA LYS A 585 -0.18 34.74 -1.68
C LYS A 585 -0.50 34.67 -3.15
#